data_7aa2f5a21278f9806769f82f1a456b3d
#
_entry.id   7aa2f5a21278f9806769f82f1a456b3d
#
_cell.length_a   1.000
_cell.length_b   1.000
_cell.length_c   1.000
_cell.angle_alpha   90.00
_cell.angle_beta   90.00
_cell.angle_gamma   90.00
#
_symmetry.space_group_name_H-M   'P 1'
#
loop_
_entity.id
_entity.type
_entity.pdbx_description
1 polymer ?
#
loop_
_entity_poly.entity_id
_entity_poly.type
_entity_poly.pdbx_seq_one_letter_code
_entity_poly.pdbx_strand_id
1 'polypeptide(L)'
;MNLPFGSFPARRMRRMRRDDFSRRLMCEHTLAPGDLIYPVFVLDGQDRRESVASMPGVERLSLDLLLPVAEECLRLGIPALALFPVIDAGLKTLQAEEAINPDGLEIGRAHV
;
A
#
# COMPACT_ATOMS: atom_id res chain seq x y z
N MET A 1 49.54 7.17 -10.14
CA MET A 1 49.35 8.49 -9.49
C MET A 1 48.39 8.29 -8.31
N ASN A 2 48.90 8.30 -7.09
CA ASN A 2 48.05 8.26 -5.90
C ASN A 2 47.47 9.64 -5.69
N LEU A 3 46.21 9.83 -6.12
CA LEU A 3 45.47 11.03 -5.76
C LEU A 3 45.13 10.96 -4.26
N PRO A 4 45.34 12.01 -3.49
CA PRO A 4 45.05 12.04 -2.06
C PRO A 4 43.56 12.17 -1.80
N PHE A 5 42.78 11.22 -2.30
CA PHE A 5 41.37 11.13 -1.98
C PHE A 5 41.24 10.34 -0.69
N GLY A 6 40.83 11.03 0.39
CA GLY A 6 40.51 10.37 1.64
C GLY A 6 39.49 9.23 1.42
N SER A 7 39.60 8.18 2.22
CA SER A 7 38.72 7.01 2.16
C SER A 7 37.40 7.27 2.91
N PHE A 8 36.35 6.51 2.52
CA PHE A 8 35.13 6.42 3.32
C PHE A 8 35.45 5.82 4.72
N PRO A 9 34.84 6.28 5.81
CA PRO A 9 33.79 7.30 5.90
C PRO A 9 34.26 8.74 6.08
N ALA A 10 35.56 8.98 6.19
CA ALA A 10 36.11 10.32 6.42
C ALA A 10 35.78 11.30 5.27
N ARG A 11 35.77 10.79 4.06
CA ARG A 11 35.36 11.54 2.86
C ARG A 11 34.15 10.90 2.20
N ARG A 12 33.08 11.69 2.00
CA ARG A 12 31.86 11.27 1.31
C ARG A 12 31.63 12.14 0.08
N MET A 13 31.57 11.53 -1.08
CA MET A 13 31.28 12.22 -2.33
C MET A 13 29.77 12.51 -2.43
N ARG A 14 29.39 13.78 -2.36
CA ARG A 14 27.97 14.20 -2.35
C ARG A 14 27.59 15.19 -3.43
N ARG A 15 28.50 15.53 -4.33
CA ARG A 15 28.26 16.54 -5.38
C ARG A 15 27.05 16.17 -6.24
N MET A 16 26.88 14.89 -6.58
CA MET A 16 25.77 14.40 -7.41
C MET A 16 24.43 14.37 -6.66
N ARG A 17 24.44 14.56 -5.35
CA ARG A 17 23.21 14.62 -4.52
C ARG A 17 22.81 16.06 -4.18
N ARG A 18 23.57 17.05 -4.59
CA ARG A 18 23.38 18.44 -4.20
C ARG A 18 22.14 19.07 -4.85
N ASP A 19 22.00 18.89 -6.15
CA ASP A 19 20.99 19.56 -6.96
C ASP A 19 19.97 18.54 -7.52
N ASP A 20 18.75 19.02 -7.80
CA ASP A 20 17.67 18.17 -8.26
C ASP A 20 18.01 17.47 -9.59
N PHE A 21 18.57 18.22 -10.56
CA PHE A 21 18.92 17.64 -11.86
C PHE A 21 19.96 16.52 -11.74
N SER A 22 20.95 16.66 -10.88
CA SER A 22 21.99 15.65 -10.69
C SER A 22 21.43 14.43 -9.95
N ARG A 23 20.55 14.61 -8.97
CA ARG A 23 19.85 13.49 -8.31
C ARG A 23 19.02 12.72 -9.31
N ARG A 24 18.29 13.39 -10.21
CA ARG A 24 17.49 12.70 -11.26
C ARG A 24 18.36 11.92 -12.23
N LEU A 25 19.52 12.48 -12.64
CA LEU A 25 20.44 11.78 -13.52
C LEU A 25 21.04 10.51 -12.90
N MET A 26 21.29 10.54 -11.59
CA MET A 26 21.92 9.44 -10.85
C MET A 26 20.91 8.49 -10.22
N CYS A 27 19.62 8.71 -10.39
CA CYS A 27 18.56 7.87 -9.84
C CYS A 27 18.56 6.50 -10.53
N GLU A 28 18.80 5.45 -9.76
CA GLU A 28 18.76 4.07 -10.24
C GLU A 28 17.34 3.50 -10.31
N HIS A 29 16.44 4.05 -9.47
CA HIS A 29 15.06 3.61 -9.37
C HIS A 29 14.12 4.80 -9.47
N THR A 30 12.98 4.57 -10.10
CA THR A 30 11.86 5.52 -10.16
C THR A 30 10.63 4.89 -9.56
N LEU A 31 9.78 5.70 -8.93
CA LEU A 31 8.49 5.28 -8.41
C LEU A 31 7.39 5.91 -9.27
N ALA A 32 6.53 5.07 -9.81
CA ALA A 32 5.36 5.48 -10.58
C ALA A 32 4.09 4.90 -9.95
N PRO A 33 2.90 5.44 -10.25
CA PRO A 33 1.63 4.89 -9.75
C PRO A 33 1.46 3.41 -10.08
N GLY A 34 1.99 2.95 -11.22
CA GLY A 34 1.97 1.54 -11.64
C GLY A 34 2.75 0.58 -10.74
N ASP A 35 3.59 1.10 -9.85
CA ASP A 35 4.37 0.29 -8.90
C ASP A 35 3.63 0.11 -7.55
N LEU A 36 2.46 0.72 -7.40
CA LEU A 36 1.74 0.75 -6.13
C LEU A 36 0.63 -0.29 -6.06
N ILE A 37 0.46 -0.84 -4.87
CA ILE A 37 -0.71 -1.63 -4.46
C ILE A 37 -1.38 -0.86 -3.33
N TYR A 38 -2.67 -0.55 -3.47
CA TYR A 38 -3.40 0.22 -2.46
C TYR A 38 -4.13 -0.73 -1.49
N PRO A 39 -3.76 -0.74 -0.21
CA PRO A 39 -4.43 -1.57 0.80
C PRO A 39 -5.75 -0.94 1.22
N VAL A 40 -6.81 -1.76 1.32
CA VAL A 40 -8.13 -1.33 1.78
C VAL A 40 -8.68 -2.30 2.82
N PHE A 41 -9.34 -1.75 3.84
CA PHE A 41 -10.02 -2.54 4.87
C PHE A 41 -11.50 -2.67 4.53
N VAL A 42 -11.98 -3.89 4.44
CA VAL A 42 -13.34 -4.22 4.03
C VAL A 42 -14.19 -4.60 5.22
N LEU A 43 -15.30 -3.87 5.42
CA LEU A 43 -16.34 -4.20 6.39
C LEU A 43 -17.47 -4.99 5.74
N ASP A 44 -18.07 -5.86 6.50
CA ASP A 44 -19.35 -6.48 6.12
C ASP A 44 -20.51 -5.48 6.28
N GLY A 45 -21.53 -5.62 5.44
CA GLY A 45 -22.72 -4.77 5.44
C GLY A 45 -22.73 -3.72 4.33
N GLN A 46 -23.59 -2.72 4.50
CA GLN A 46 -23.78 -1.62 3.55
C GLN A 46 -23.73 -0.27 4.29
N ASP A 47 -23.25 0.74 3.58
CA ASP A 47 -23.11 2.13 4.05
C ASP A 47 -22.41 2.23 5.43
N ARG A 48 -21.40 1.37 5.63
CA ARG A 48 -20.62 1.36 6.87
C ARG A 48 -19.24 1.95 6.65
N ARG A 49 -18.89 2.85 7.57
CA ARG A 49 -17.61 3.54 7.59
C ARG A 49 -17.11 3.61 9.03
N GLU A 50 -15.88 3.18 9.26
CA GLU A 50 -15.24 3.22 10.57
C GLU A 50 -13.82 3.78 10.44
N SER A 51 -13.51 4.81 11.21
CA SER A 51 -12.14 5.34 11.27
C SER A 51 -11.21 4.42 12.05
N VAL A 52 -9.96 4.30 11.58
CA VAL A 52 -8.92 3.55 12.28
C VAL A 52 -8.13 4.53 13.16
N ALA A 53 -8.31 4.45 14.48
CA ALA A 53 -7.72 5.40 15.43
C ALA A 53 -6.19 5.47 15.38
N SER A 54 -5.53 4.34 15.13
CA SER A 54 -4.07 4.24 15.02
C SER A 54 -3.51 4.69 13.67
N MET A 55 -4.37 4.93 12.69
CA MET A 55 -3.99 5.28 11.31
C MET A 55 -4.84 6.48 10.85
N PRO A 56 -4.50 7.72 11.22
CA PRO A 56 -5.27 8.90 10.84
C PRO A 56 -5.45 9.01 9.32
N GLY A 57 -6.70 9.26 8.89
CA GLY A 57 -7.05 9.34 7.48
C GLY A 57 -7.33 7.99 6.80
N VAL A 58 -7.15 6.88 7.51
CA VAL A 58 -7.50 5.53 7.02
C VAL A 58 -8.83 5.11 7.61
N GLU A 59 -9.70 4.55 6.77
CA GLU A 59 -11.03 4.09 7.14
C GLU A 59 -11.25 2.64 6.72
N ARG A 60 -12.08 1.94 7.49
CA ARG A 60 -12.66 0.66 7.10
C ARG A 60 -13.97 0.94 6.39
N LEU A 61 -14.19 0.37 5.24
CA LEU A 61 -15.34 0.68 4.39
C LEU A 61 -16.06 -0.60 3.97
N SER A 62 -17.39 -0.54 3.93
CA SER A 62 -18.19 -1.57 3.27
C SER A 62 -17.94 -1.56 1.75
N LEU A 63 -18.27 -2.65 1.07
CA LEU A 63 -17.96 -2.85 -0.35
C LEU A 63 -18.54 -1.73 -1.25
N ASP A 64 -19.76 -1.30 -0.97
CA ASP A 64 -20.42 -0.21 -1.71
C ASP A 64 -19.64 1.11 -1.61
N LEU A 65 -19.05 1.41 -0.46
CA LEU A 65 -18.21 2.59 -0.26
C LEU A 65 -16.77 2.44 -0.79
N LEU A 66 -16.34 1.20 -1.07
CA LEU A 66 -15.04 0.94 -1.70
C LEU A 66 -15.05 1.18 -3.21
N LEU A 67 -16.18 1.08 -3.88
CA LEU A 67 -16.27 1.27 -5.33
C LEU A 67 -15.72 2.64 -5.77
N PRO A 68 -16.10 3.78 -5.17
CA PRO A 68 -15.50 5.07 -5.50
C PRO A 68 -14.00 5.14 -5.25
N VAL A 69 -13.49 4.44 -4.24
CA VAL A 69 -12.05 4.35 -3.95
C VAL A 69 -11.33 3.59 -5.06
N ALA A 70 -11.91 2.49 -5.54
CA ALA A 70 -11.37 1.72 -6.65
C ALA A 70 -11.35 2.53 -7.96
N GLU A 71 -12.39 3.29 -8.25
CA GLU A 71 -12.45 4.21 -9.38
C GLU A 71 -11.34 5.27 -9.30
N GLU A 72 -11.12 5.84 -8.13
CA GLU A 72 -10.04 6.81 -7.91
C GLU A 72 -8.66 6.18 -8.11
N CYS A 73 -8.44 4.95 -7.66
CA CYS A 73 -7.20 4.21 -7.92
C CYS A 73 -6.97 4.01 -9.42
N LEU A 74 -8.01 3.64 -10.18
CA LEU A 74 -7.92 3.53 -11.64
C LEU A 74 -7.56 4.86 -12.28
N ARG A 75 -8.20 5.95 -11.86
CA ARG A 75 -7.94 7.31 -12.36
C ARG A 75 -6.48 7.73 -12.09
N LEU A 76 -5.92 7.35 -10.96
CA LEU A 76 -4.54 7.65 -10.56
C LEU A 76 -3.51 6.69 -11.17
N GLY A 77 -3.94 5.64 -11.86
CA GLY A 77 -3.05 4.64 -12.47
C GLY A 77 -2.49 3.61 -11.49
N ILE A 78 -3.15 3.40 -10.34
CA ILE A 78 -2.80 2.34 -9.37
C ILE A 78 -3.43 1.03 -9.84
N PRO A 79 -2.64 -0.02 -10.17
CA PRO A 79 -3.14 -1.19 -10.88
C PRO A 79 -3.83 -2.23 -10.00
N ALA A 80 -3.63 -2.20 -8.68
CA ALA A 80 -4.11 -3.25 -7.80
C ALA A 80 -4.54 -2.73 -6.43
N LEU A 81 -5.54 -3.40 -5.86
CA LEU A 81 -5.96 -3.25 -4.47
C LEU A 81 -5.59 -4.50 -3.68
N ALA A 82 -5.16 -4.34 -2.43
CA ALA A 82 -5.03 -5.43 -1.48
C ALA A 82 -6.20 -5.36 -0.49
N LEU A 83 -7.06 -6.36 -0.49
CA LEU A 83 -8.25 -6.41 0.36
C LEU A 83 -7.91 -7.04 1.72
N PHE A 84 -8.20 -6.32 2.79
CA PHE A 84 -8.05 -6.80 4.16
C PHE A 84 -9.42 -6.86 4.82
N PRO A 85 -10.03 -8.05 4.95
CA PRO A 85 -11.34 -8.18 5.57
C PRO A 85 -11.26 -7.92 7.07
N VAL A 86 -12.22 -7.18 7.59
CA VAL A 86 -12.41 -7.00 9.02
C VAL A 86 -13.39 -8.07 9.50
N ILE A 87 -12.86 -9.08 10.17
CA ILE A 87 -13.62 -10.22 10.70
C ILE A 87 -13.69 -10.19 12.21
N ASP A 88 -14.71 -10.81 12.78
CA ASP A 88 -14.83 -10.96 14.22
C ASP A 88 -13.69 -11.78 14.82
N ALA A 89 -13.27 -11.42 16.03
CA ALA A 89 -12.16 -12.10 16.72
C ALA A 89 -12.42 -13.59 16.91
N GLY A 90 -13.68 -14.01 17.04
CA GLY A 90 -14.06 -15.42 17.17
C GLY A 90 -13.81 -16.24 15.91
N LEU A 91 -13.68 -15.62 14.74
CA LEU A 91 -13.36 -16.27 13.46
C LEU A 91 -11.85 -16.38 13.21
N LYS A 92 -11.04 -15.77 14.06
CA LYS A 92 -9.58 -15.81 13.97
C LYS A 92 -9.05 -17.04 14.71
N THR A 93 -8.62 -18.04 13.98
CA THR A 93 -8.06 -19.28 14.50
C THR A 93 -6.61 -19.47 14.05
N LEU A 94 -5.94 -20.43 14.67
CA LEU A 94 -4.54 -20.78 14.29
C LEU A 94 -4.46 -21.39 12.89
N GLN A 95 -5.54 -22.00 12.42
CA GLN A 95 -5.64 -22.63 11.09
C GLN A 95 -6.13 -21.65 10.02
N ALA A 96 -6.62 -20.47 10.43
CA ALA A 96 -7.11 -19.40 9.54
C ALA A 96 -8.19 -19.89 8.53
N GLU A 97 -9.14 -20.73 8.97
CA GLU A 97 -10.17 -21.31 8.10
C GLU A 97 -11.03 -20.26 7.41
N GLU A 98 -11.28 -19.12 8.08
CA GLU A 98 -12.08 -18.04 7.49
C GLU A 98 -11.45 -17.45 6.23
N ALA A 99 -10.11 -17.47 6.10
CA ALA A 99 -9.42 -16.98 4.92
C ALA A 99 -9.69 -17.81 3.66
N ILE A 100 -10.11 -19.07 3.81
CA ILE A 100 -10.48 -19.96 2.71
C ILE A 100 -11.98 -20.25 2.62
N ASN A 101 -12.78 -19.59 3.45
CA ASN A 101 -14.23 -19.74 3.44
C ASN A 101 -14.82 -19.11 2.16
N PRO A 102 -15.45 -19.91 1.26
CA PRO A 102 -16.00 -19.38 0.01
C PRO A 102 -17.15 -18.39 0.21
N ASP A 103 -17.84 -18.46 1.34
CA ASP A 103 -18.92 -17.55 1.72
C ASP A 103 -18.41 -16.40 2.63
N GLY A 104 -17.12 -16.39 2.97
CA GLY A 104 -16.48 -15.40 3.81
C GLY A 104 -16.36 -14.03 3.14
N LEU A 105 -16.08 -13.02 3.95
CA LEU A 105 -15.98 -11.63 3.49
C LEU A 105 -14.89 -11.44 2.44
N GLU A 106 -13.79 -12.17 2.52
CA GLU A 106 -12.67 -12.07 1.59
C GLU A 106 -12.96 -12.76 0.26
N ILE A 107 -13.16 -14.06 0.26
CA ILE A 107 -13.38 -14.84 -0.98
C ILE A 107 -14.73 -14.54 -1.59
N GLY A 108 -15.79 -14.48 -0.80
CA GLY A 108 -17.14 -14.20 -1.28
C GLY A 108 -17.29 -12.83 -1.94
N ARG A 109 -16.40 -11.87 -1.65
CA ARG A 109 -16.40 -10.54 -2.26
C ARG A 109 -15.42 -10.39 -3.42
N ALA A 110 -14.39 -11.23 -3.49
CA ALA A 110 -13.43 -11.20 -4.58
C ALA A 110 -14.01 -11.68 -5.93
N HIS A 111 -15.12 -12.39 -5.90
CA HIS A 111 -15.78 -12.98 -7.07
C HIS A 111 -17.06 -12.25 -7.51
N VAL A 112 -17.31 -11.09 -6.98
CA VAL A 112 -18.50 -10.27 -7.34
C VAL A 112 -18.23 -9.41 -8.57
#